data_008a84473714a3789f6b8904fb45b2df
#
_entry.id   008a84473714a3789f6b8904fb45b2df
#
_cell.length_a   1.000
_cell.length_b   1.000
_cell.length_c   1.000
_cell.angle_alpha   90.00
_cell.angle_beta   90.00
_cell.angle_gamma   90.00
#
_symmetry.space_group_name_H-M   'P 1'
#
loop_
_entity.id
_entity.type
_entity.pdbx_description
1 polymer ?
#
loop_
_entity_poly.entity_id
_entity_poly.type
_entity_poly.pdbx_seq_one_letter_code
_entity_poly.pdbx_strand_id
1 'polypeptide(L)'
;MATETAGTFRTTDGVTVAYTDSRPAPASGRTVVLVAGYAMPATGWALQVDALVAAGHRVVAFDRRSHGASEDVLHGQRVARHGADLHELLVTLDLRDAVIVGQSMGASATWAMVDLFGTARVAGIVTIDQTPQLVNTDDWPHGFFGMTPANSGTFFDDGIPDTGRGARVDTARPGVRRLVERIGGPPAMRQANAPETRGLLRDHGSQDWRDVVARLDVPFLMVAGQDSQLWPCTHAAAAVGSNPNGRVLVVEDAGHATNLDQPDVVNAALLDFTRTL
;
A
#
# COMPACT_ATOMS: atom_id res chain seq x y z
N MET A 1 17.22 -8.84 20.78
CA MET A 1 16.33 -7.64 20.69
C MET A 1 16.34 -7.17 19.25
N ALA A 2 15.22 -6.69 18.71
CA ALA A 2 15.17 -6.13 17.38
C ALA A 2 15.88 -4.76 17.36
N THR A 3 16.57 -4.47 16.25
CA THR A 3 17.21 -3.17 16.01
C THR A 3 16.40 -2.46 14.92
N GLU A 4 15.95 -1.26 15.18
CA GLU A 4 15.35 -0.38 14.17
C GLU A 4 16.35 0.74 13.83
N THR A 5 16.57 0.97 12.54
CA THR A 5 17.41 2.06 12.04
C THR A 5 16.60 2.90 11.06
N ALA A 6 16.65 4.22 11.22
CA ALA A 6 16.15 5.16 10.23
C ALA A 6 17.26 5.45 9.21
N GLY A 7 16.89 5.56 7.94
CA GLY A 7 17.80 5.90 6.85
C GLY A 7 17.14 6.71 5.77
N THR A 8 17.94 7.20 4.85
CA THR A 8 17.47 7.86 3.63
C THR A 8 18.23 7.33 2.42
N PHE A 9 17.63 7.40 1.25
CA PHE A 9 18.32 7.21 -0.02
C PHE A 9 17.93 8.31 -0.99
N ARG A 10 18.75 8.52 -2.01
CA ARG A 10 18.47 9.51 -3.04
C ARG A 10 18.03 8.80 -4.32
N THR A 11 16.87 9.20 -4.82
CA THR A 11 16.33 8.68 -6.07
C THR A 11 17.12 9.20 -7.28
N THR A 12 16.97 8.53 -8.43
CA THR A 12 17.65 8.92 -9.69
C THR A 12 17.26 10.32 -10.17
N ASP A 13 16.08 10.83 -9.82
CA ASP A 13 15.66 12.20 -10.09
C ASP A 13 15.97 13.17 -8.93
N GLY A 14 16.77 12.74 -7.95
CA GLY A 14 17.38 13.57 -6.94
C GLY A 14 16.56 13.82 -5.69
N VAL A 15 15.45 13.12 -5.46
CA VAL A 15 14.59 13.26 -4.27
C VAL A 15 15.13 12.40 -3.13
N THR A 16 15.16 12.97 -1.92
CA THR A 16 15.54 12.23 -0.70
C THR A 16 14.32 11.51 -0.14
N VAL A 17 14.40 10.19 -0.06
CA VAL A 17 13.34 9.30 0.45
C VAL A 17 13.77 8.68 1.76
N ALA A 18 12.93 8.81 2.80
CA ALA A 18 13.17 8.26 4.13
C ALA A 18 12.60 6.85 4.29
N TYR A 19 13.26 6.01 5.07
CA TYR A 19 12.79 4.67 5.43
C TYR A 19 13.21 4.27 6.83
N THR A 20 12.53 3.28 7.39
CA THR A 20 12.97 2.52 8.57
C THR A 20 13.31 1.09 8.16
N ASP A 21 14.30 0.50 8.81
CA ASP A 21 14.75 -0.88 8.61
C ASP A 21 14.80 -1.57 9.96
N SER A 22 13.81 -2.40 10.24
CA SER A 22 13.66 -3.13 11.49
C SER A 22 14.16 -4.57 11.32
N ARG A 23 15.20 -4.94 12.09
CA ARG A 23 15.88 -6.25 11.98
C ARG A 23 15.77 -7.01 13.29
N PRO A 24 15.14 -8.19 13.30
CA PRO A 24 15.17 -9.07 14.44
C PRO A 24 16.55 -9.73 14.58
N ALA A 25 16.90 -10.15 15.80
CA ALA A 25 18.12 -10.90 16.08
C ALA A 25 17.78 -12.20 16.83
N PRO A 26 17.97 -13.38 16.23
CA PRO A 26 18.40 -13.61 14.85
C PRO A 26 17.30 -13.30 13.82
N ALA A 27 17.68 -12.89 12.62
CA ALA A 27 16.78 -12.86 11.48
C ALA A 27 16.64 -14.29 10.93
N SER A 28 15.41 -14.80 10.90
CA SER A 28 15.10 -16.16 10.44
C SER A 28 14.06 -16.19 9.33
N GLY A 29 13.41 -15.04 9.11
CA GLY A 29 12.33 -14.88 8.13
C GLY A 29 12.78 -14.11 6.89
N ARG A 30 11.80 -13.72 6.10
CA ARG A 30 11.99 -12.96 4.85
C ARG A 30 12.15 -11.47 5.09
N THR A 31 12.58 -10.74 4.07
CA THR A 31 12.47 -9.28 4.04
C THR A 31 11.07 -8.90 3.56
N VAL A 32 10.39 -8.05 4.32
CA VAL A 32 9.07 -7.49 3.99
C VAL A 32 9.22 -5.99 3.78
N VAL A 33 8.70 -5.47 2.67
CA VAL A 33 8.70 -4.03 2.36
C VAL A 33 7.28 -3.52 2.42
N LEU A 34 7.03 -2.51 3.26
CA LEU A 34 5.70 -1.94 3.51
C LEU A 34 5.56 -0.60 2.79
N VAL A 35 4.53 -0.48 1.95
CA VAL A 35 4.25 0.68 1.09
C VAL A 35 2.91 1.28 1.49
N ALA A 36 2.96 2.44 2.15
CA ALA A 36 1.77 3.10 2.66
C ALA A 36 0.90 3.74 1.56
N GLY A 37 -0.37 3.94 1.84
CA GLY A 37 -1.34 4.59 0.98
C GLY A 37 -1.15 6.11 0.84
N TYR A 38 -2.09 6.76 0.15
CA TYR A 38 -2.09 8.21 -0.04
C TYR A 38 -2.17 8.94 1.30
N ALA A 39 -1.34 9.94 1.47
CA ALA A 39 -1.22 10.80 2.66
C ALA A 39 -0.72 10.09 3.94
N MET A 40 -0.58 8.77 3.96
CA MET A 40 -0.17 8.01 5.14
C MET A 40 1.36 7.89 5.22
N PRO A 41 1.98 8.21 6.39
CA PRO A 41 3.39 7.95 6.62
C PRO A 41 3.66 6.47 6.92
N ALA A 42 4.92 6.06 6.80
CA ALA A 42 5.38 4.70 7.13
C ALA A 42 5.04 4.27 8.57
N THR A 43 4.94 5.22 9.51
CA THR A 43 4.52 4.94 10.89
C THR A 43 3.11 4.36 11.01
N GLY A 44 2.26 4.52 9.98
CA GLY A 44 0.96 3.85 9.90
C GLY A 44 1.03 2.32 9.89
N TRP A 45 2.20 1.75 9.64
CA TRP A 45 2.46 0.32 9.63
C TRP A 45 2.96 -0.25 10.97
N ALA A 46 3.05 0.55 12.04
CA ALA A 46 3.72 0.13 13.28
C ALA A 46 3.19 -1.20 13.84
N LEU A 47 1.88 -1.47 13.74
CA LEU A 47 1.28 -2.73 14.23
C LEU A 47 1.68 -3.94 13.37
N GLN A 48 1.89 -3.76 12.07
CA GLN A 48 2.38 -4.78 11.16
C GLN A 48 3.89 -4.99 11.32
N VAL A 49 4.64 -3.90 11.49
CA VAL A 49 6.09 -3.96 11.79
C VAL A 49 6.34 -4.79 13.04
N ASP A 50 5.63 -4.49 14.15
CA ASP A 50 5.78 -5.22 15.41
C ASP A 50 5.52 -6.73 15.24
N ALA A 51 4.43 -7.10 14.56
CA ALA A 51 4.06 -8.50 14.34
C ALA A 51 5.07 -9.26 13.46
N LEU A 52 5.49 -8.64 12.34
CA LEU A 52 6.42 -9.25 11.40
C LEU A 52 7.83 -9.39 12.02
N VAL A 53 8.30 -8.37 12.74
CA VAL A 53 9.59 -8.41 13.43
C VAL A 53 9.59 -9.45 14.55
N ALA A 54 8.50 -9.55 15.32
CA ALA A 54 8.34 -10.59 16.35
C ALA A 54 8.38 -12.01 15.77
N ALA A 55 7.95 -12.18 14.52
CA ALA A 55 8.02 -13.44 13.79
C ALA A 55 9.36 -13.69 13.09
N GLY A 56 10.36 -12.83 13.26
CA GLY A 56 11.70 -13.01 12.71
C GLY A 56 11.95 -12.40 11.33
N HIS A 57 11.00 -11.64 10.78
CA HIS A 57 11.14 -10.97 9.49
C HIS A 57 11.92 -9.65 9.61
N ARG A 58 12.80 -9.36 8.63
CA ARG A 58 13.27 -8.00 8.41
C ARG A 58 12.17 -7.18 7.79
N VAL A 59 11.90 -5.99 8.31
CA VAL A 59 10.83 -5.11 7.82
C VAL A 59 11.40 -3.76 7.42
N VAL A 60 11.19 -3.39 6.16
CA VAL A 60 11.53 -2.06 5.64
C VAL A 60 10.23 -1.32 5.34
N ALA A 61 9.99 -0.22 6.02
CA ALA A 61 8.85 0.66 5.73
C ALA A 61 9.39 2.01 5.26
N PHE A 62 8.91 2.53 4.13
CA PHE A 62 9.41 3.79 3.61
C PHE A 62 8.30 4.82 3.40
N ASP A 63 8.64 6.06 3.62
CA ASP A 63 7.81 7.20 3.28
C ASP A 63 7.97 7.48 1.79
N ARG A 64 6.91 7.32 1.01
CA ARG A 64 6.97 7.68 -0.42
C ARG A 64 7.29 9.17 -0.57
N ARG A 65 7.85 9.61 -1.70
CA ARG A 65 8.08 11.05 -1.97
C ARG A 65 6.88 11.89 -1.57
N SER A 66 7.09 13.04 -0.97
CA SER A 66 6.07 13.96 -0.43
C SER A 66 5.14 13.33 0.62
N HIS A 67 5.59 12.26 1.31
CA HIS A 67 4.89 11.65 2.44
C HIS A 67 5.84 11.53 3.64
N GLY A 68 5.30 11.55 4.86
CA GLY A 68 6.04 11.34 6.09
C GLY A 68 7.29 12.23 6.20
N ALA A 69 8.45 11.59 6.41
CA ALA A 69 9.76 12.25 6.55
C ALA A 69 10.53 12.38 5.21
N SER A 70 9.97 11.91 4.09
CA SER A 70 10.57 12.10 2.77
C SER A 70 10.43 13.54 2.28
N GLU A 71 11.35 13.92 1.40
CA GLU A 71 11.40 15.25 0.81
C GLU A 71 10.12 15.63 0.06
N ASP A 72 9.62 16.84 0.30
CA ASP A 72 8.49 17.42 -0.40
C ASP A 72 8.91 17.99 -1.75
N VAL A 73 8.30 17.49 -2.81
CA VAL A 73 8.60 17.92 -4.18
C VAL A 73 7.32 18.06 -5.00
N LEU A 74 7.32 19.02 -5.93
CA LEU A 74 6.19 19.25 -6.84
C LEU A 74 6.26 18.40 -8.11
N HIS A 75 7.40 17.76 -8.40
CA HIS A 75 7.59 16.90 -9.56
C HIS A 75 7.47 15.41 -9.21
N GLY A 76 7.32 14.56 -10.22
CA GLY A 76 7.23 13.12 -10.04
C GLY A 76 5.92 12.66 -9.37
N GLN A 77 4.88 13.48 -9.40
CA GLN A 77 3.56 13.18 -8.83
C GLN A 77 2.77 12.27 -9.78
N ARG A 78 3.30 11.05 -9.96
CA ARG A 78 2.71 9.97 -10.78
C ARG A 78 2.92 8.63 -10.09
N VAL A 79 1.93 7.75 -10.16
CA VAL A 79 2.00 6.40 -9.58
C VAL A 79 3.21 5.63 -10.14
N ALA A 80 3.48 5.75 -11.43
CA ALA A 80 4.64 5.15 -12.08
C ALA A 80 5.97 5.61 -11.45
N ARG A 81 6.11 6.90 -11.08
CA ARG A 81 7.32 7.39 -10.41
C ARG A 81 7.44 6.84 -8.99
N HIS A 82 6.33 6.72 -8.26
CA HIS A 82 6.32 6.06 -6.95
C HIS A 82 6.68 4.58 -7.03
N GLY A 83 6.28 3.90 -8.13
CA GLY A 83 6.76 2.54 -8.42
C GLY A 83 8.26 2.47 -8.69
N ALA A 84 8.80 3.45 -9.43
CA ALA A 84 10.24 3.55 -9.63
C ALA A 84 11.00 3.81 -8.32
N ASP A 85 10.49 4.68 -7.43
CA ASP A 85 11.09 4.92 -6.11
C ASP A 85 11.15 3.64 -5.27
N LEU A 86 10.08 2.82 -5.31
CA LEU A 86 10.06 1.52 -4.65
C LEU A 86 11.13 0.58 -5.22
N HIS A 87 11.27 0.52 -6.56
CA HIS A 87 12.35 -0.25 -7.19
C HIS A 87 13.73 0.25 -6.76
N GLU A 88 13.96 1.55 -6.75
CA GLU A 88 15.22 2.18 -6.35
C GLU A 88 15.55 1.87 -4.87
N LEU A 89 14.54 1.83 -3.98
CA LEU A 89 14.72 1.35 -2.61
C LEU A 89 15.23 -0.10 -2.59
N LEU A 90 14.58 -1.01 -3.36
CA LEU A 90 14.99 -2.41 -3.42
C LEU A 90 16.43 -2.57 -3.92
N VAL A 91 16.82 -1.76 -4.90
CA VAL A 91 18.20 -1.78 -5.45
C VAL A 91 19.20 -1.20 -4.44
N THR A 92 18.90 -0.04 -3.86
CA THR A 92 19.82 0.67 -2.94
C THR A 92 20.12 -0.14 -1.69
N LEU A 93 19.12 -0.84 -1.15
CA LEU A 93 19.28 -1.69 0.03
C LEU A 93 19.65 -3.14 -0.32
N ASP A 94 19.90 -3.45 -1.59
CA ASP A 94 20.09 -4.78 -2.18
C ASP A 94 19.07 -5.82 -1.64
N LEU A 95 17.80 -5.44 -1.63
CA LEU A 95 16.72 -6.34 -1.23
C LEU A 95 16.43 -7.30 -2.38
N ARG A 96 16.47 -8.60 -2.10
CA ARG A 96 16.14 -9.70 -3.02
C ARG A 96 15.14 -10.61 -2.34
N ASP A 97 14.34 -11.29 -3.12
CA ASP A 97 13.29 -12.18 -2.62
C ASP A 97 12.40 -11.50 -1.56
N ALA A 98 12.14 -10.21 -1.77
CA ALA A 98 11.34 -9.41 -0.85
C ALA A 98 9.84 -9.68 -1.02
N VAL A 99 9.10 -9.66 0.08
CA VAL A 99 7.64 -9.61 0.05
C VAL A 99 7.21 -8.14 0.09
N ILE A 100 6.49 -7.69 -0.91
CA ILE A 100 6.01 -6.32 -0.98
C ILE A 100 4.57 -6.27 -0.49
N VAL A 101 4.30 -5.41 0.50
CA VAL A 101 2.95 -5.20 1.05
C VAL A 101 2.54 -3.76 0.78
N GLY A 102 1.58 -3.56 -0.10
CA GLY A 102 1.06 -2.24 -0.47
C GLY A 102 -0.38 -2.04 0.02
N GLN A 103 -0.67 -0.94 0.71
CA GLN A 103 -2.02 -0.57 1.09
C GLN A 103 -2.51 0.59 0.22
N SER A 104 -3.77 0.52 -0.29
CA SER A 104 -4.36 1.58 -1.10
C SER A 104 -3.43 1.98 -2.25
N MET A 105 -3.16 3.25 -2.47
CA MET A 105 -2.22 3.74 -3.49
C MET A 105 -0.80 3.11 -3.39
N GLY A 106 -0.42 2.56 -2.23
CA GLY A 106 0.81 1.77 -2.09
C GLY A 106 0.78 0.47 -2.90
N ALA A 107 -0.40 -0.15 -3.05
CA ALA A 107 -0.60 -1.28 -3.95
C ALA A 107 -0.45 -0.86 -5.42
N SER A 108 -1.02 0.29 -5.80
CA SER A 108 -0.85 0.82 -7.17
C SER A 108 0.62 1.13 -7.49
N ALA A 109 1.38 1.69 -6.53
CA ALA A 109 2.82 1.89 -6.68
C ALA A 109 3.57 0.55 -6.82
N THR A 110 3.11 -0.51 -6.15
CA THR A 110 3.67 -1.86 -6.29
C THR A 110 3.38 -2.42 -7.69
N TRP A 111 2.17 -2.30 -8.20
CA TRP A 111 1.84 -2.73 -9.57
C TRP A 111 2.62 -1.93 -10.62
N ALA A 112 2.76 -0.62 -10.43
CA ALA A 112 3.60 0.21 -11.30
C ALA A 112 5.07 -0.22 -11.28
N MET A 113 5.61 -0.59 -10.12
CA MET A 113 6.96 -1.16 -10.02
C MET A 113 7.09 -2.45 -10.82
N VAL A 114 6.11 -3.36 -10.70
CA VAL A 114 6.13 -4.63 -11.45
C VAL A 114 6.00 -4.39 -12.94
N ASP A 115 5.14 -3.47 -13.37
CA ASP A 115 4.97 -3.11 -14.78
C ASP A 115 6.28 -2.62 -15.41
N LEU A 116 7.01 -1.76 -14.69
CA LEU A 116 8.23 -1.13 -15.19
C LEU A 116 9.48 -2.01 -15.08
N PHE A 117 9.59 -2.83 -14.03
CA PHE A 117 10.84 -3.51 -13.66
C PHE A 117 10.69 -5.02 -13.45
N GLY A 118 9.48 -5.56 -13.55
CA GLY A 118 9.22 -6.98 -13.31
C GLY A 118 9.36 -7.39 -11.84
N THR A 119 9.44 -8.68 -11.62
CA THR A 119 9.40 -9.33 -10.29
C THR A 119 10.74 -9.91 -9.83
N ALA A 120 11.85 -9.70 -10.55
CA ALA A 120 13.14 -10.34 -10.29
C ALA A 120 13.70 -10.17 -8.86
N ARG A 121 13.22 -9.19 -8.09
CA ARG A 121 13.59 -8.96 -6.68
C ARG A 121 12.47 -9.30 -5.70
N VAL A 122 11.35 -9.85 -6.18
CA VAL A 122 10.10 -10.02 -5.44
C VAL A 122 9.79 -11.50 -5.28
N ALA A 123 9.62 -11.97 -4.04
CA ALA A 123 9.16 -13.33 -3.75
C ALA A 123 7.63 -13.44 -3.72
N GLY A 124 6.95 -12.34 -3.40
CA GLY A 124 5.49 -12.32 -3.36
C GLY A 124 4.95 -10.92 -3.07
N ILE A 125 3.66 -10.73 -3.35
CA ILE A 125 2.99 -9.44 -3.22
C ILE A 125 1.72 -9.58 -2.39
N VAL A 126 1.51 -8.66 -1.45
CA VAL A 126 0.23 -8.50 -0.76
C VAL A 126 -0.28 -7.10 -1.02
N THR A 127 -1.53 -6.98 -1.48
CA THR A 127 -2.20 -5.70 -1.62
C THR A 127 -3.37 -5.62 -0.65
N ILE A 128 -3.51 -4.47 0.01
CA ILE A 128 -4.55 -4.26 1.02
C ILE A 128 -5.46 -3.12 0.56
N ASP A 129 -6.69 -3.49 0.32
CA ASP A 129 -7.82 -2.64 -0.05
C ASP A 129 -7.49 -1.61 -1.13
N GLN A 130 -7.19 -2.12 -2.34
CA GLN A 130 -7.01 -1.34 -3.56
C GLN A 130 -7.59 -2.07 -4.77
N THR A 131 -8.53 -1.42 -5.46
CA THR A 131 -8.98 -1.86 -6.78
C THR A 131 -7.95 -1.51 -7.85
N PRO A 132 -7.68 -2.38 -8.84
CA PRO A 132 -6.69 -2.09 -9.89
C PRO A 132 -7.15 -1.00 -10.88
N GLN A 133 -8.44 -0.75 -11.02
CA GLN A 133 -9.01 0.34 -11.80
C GLN A 133 -10.02 1.11 -10.96
N LEU A 134 -9.89 2.45 -10.92
CA LEU A 134 -10.78 3.30 -10.14
C LEU A 134 -12.05 3.69 -10.89
N VAL A 135 -11.95 3.86 -12.20
CA VAL A 135 -13.10 4.22 -13.05
C VAL A 135 -14.02 3.03 -13.21
N ASN A 136 -15.30 3.16 -12.84
CA ASN A 136 -16.30 2.15 -13.13
C ASN A 136 -16.64 2.17 -14.62
N THR A 137 -16.58 1.00 -15.26
CA THR A 137 -16.96 0.75 -16.64
C THR A 137 -17.89 -0.46 -16.71
N ASP A 138 -18.51 -0.73 -17.85
CA ASP A 138 -19.40 -1.87 -18.01
C ASP A 138 -18.69 -3.20 -17.75
N ASP A 139 -17.40 -3.29 -18.06
CA ASP A 139 -16.55 -4.47 -17.83
C ASP A 139 -15.83 -4.44 -16.47
N TRP A 140 -15.91 -3.33 -15.73
CA TRP A 140 -15.32 -3.17 -14.39
C TRP A 140 -16.20 -2.36 -13.44
N PRO A 141 -17.25 -2.95 -12.85
CA PRO A 141 -18.12 -2.28 -11.86
C PRO A 141 -17.56 -2.32 -10.43
N HIS A 142 -16.24 -2.48 -10.27
CA HIS A 142 -15.54 -2.65 -9.00
C HIS A 142 -14.61 -1.46 -8.69
N GLY A 143 -14.79 -0.35 -9.36
CA GLY A 143 -14.03 0.87 -9.18
C GLY A 143 -14.51 1.71 -7.99
N PHE A 144 -14.00 2.95 -7.90
CA PHE A 144 -14.34 3.88 -6.84
C PHE A 144 -15.84 4.25 -6.92
N PHE A 145 -16.53 4.22 -5.77
CA PHE A 145 -17.95 4.55 -5.73
C PHE A 145 -18.23 5.94 -6.32
N GLY A 146 -19.08 5.99 -7.33
CA GLY A 146 -19.47 7.22 -8.02
C GLY A 146 -18.48 7.71 -9.09
N MET A 147 -17.33 7.07 -9.29
CA MET A 147 -16.39 7.43 -10.34
C MET A 147 -16.75 6.73 -11.65
N THR A 148 -16.94 7.52 -12.71
CA THR A 148 -17.33 7.06 -14.04
C THR A 148 -16.44 7.72 -15.11
N PRO A 149 -16.43 7.26 -16.37
CA PRO A 149 -15.70 7.93 -17.42
C PRO A 149 -16.07 9.40 -17.60
N ALA A 150 -17.35 9.77 -17.32
CA ALA A 150 -17.83 11.13 -17.49
C ALA A 150 -17.26 12.13 -16.47
N ASN A 151 -16.88 11.68 -15.26
CA ASN A 151 -16.36 12.54 -14.20
C ASN A 151 -14.92 12.24 -13.79
N SER A 152 -14.26 11.23 -14.37
CA SER A 152 -12.93 10.78 -13.97
C SER A 152 -11.86 11.89 -14.02
N GLY A 153 -11.95 12.80 -14.98
CA GLY A 153 -10.99 13.89 -15.14
C GLY A 153 -10.98 14.92 -14.01
N THR A 154 -12.07 15.05 -13.26
CA THR A 154 -12.24 16.03 -12.18
C THR A 154 -12.56 15.41 -10.83
N PHE A 155 -12.71 14.09 -10.77
CA PHE A 155 -13.23 13.38 -9.60
C PHE A 155 -12.43 13.64 -8.31
N PHE A 156 -11.13 13.87 -8.43
CA PHE A 156 -10.22 14.15 -7.31
C PHE A 156 -9.76 15.61 -7.22
N ASP A 157 -10.43 16.55 -7.88
CA ASP A 157 -10.01 17.97 -7.88
C ASP A 157 -10.04 18.58 -6.48
N ASP A 158 -11.00 18.19 -5.67
CA ASP A 158 -11.15 18.62 -4.28
C ASP A 158 -10.65 17.59 -3.26
N GLY A 159 -9.87 16.59 -3.71
CA GLY A 159 -9.35 15.49 -2.91
C GLY A 159 -10.17 14.22 -3.05
N ILE A 160 -10.06 13.34 -2.07
CA ILE A 160 -10.81 12.09 -2.07
C ILE A 160 -12.24 12.40 -1.60
N PRO A 161 -13.26 12.23 -2.46
CA PRO A 161 -14.65 12.58 -2.09
C PRO A 161 -15.17 11.67 -0.97
N ASP A 162 -16.14 12.22 -0.23
CA ASP A 162 -16.95 11.41 0.68
C ASP A 162 -17.96 10.59 -0.13
N THR A 163 -17.96 9.30 0.08
CA THR A 163 -18.86 8.36 -0.58
C THR A 163 -20.16 8.14 0.20
N GLY A 164 -20.33 8.78 1.36
CA GLY A 164 -21.45 8.56 2.27
C GLY A 164 -21.41 7.22 3.01
N ARG A 165 -20.27 6.50 2.95
CA ARG A 165 -20.08 5.15 3.54
C ARG A 165 -19.26 5.16 4.83
N GLY A 166 -19.11 6.33 5.47
CA GLY A 166 -18.34 6.49 6.70
C GLY A 166 -16.90 6.93 6.50
N ALA A 167 -16.20 7.10 7.62
CA ALA A 167 -14.81 7.55 7.62
C ALA A 167 -13.85 6.45 7.15
N ARG A 168 -12.91 6.78 6.27
CA ARG A 168 -11.88 5.85 5.76
C ARG A 168 -10.89 5.38 6.84
N VAL A 169 -10.70 6.18 7.86
CA VAL A 169 -10.00 5.81 9.09
C VAL A 169 -10.92 6.18 10.24
N ASP A 170 -11.46 5.17 10.90
CA ASP A 170 -12.33 5.36 12.05
C ASP A 170 -11.51 5.35 13.34
N THR A 171 -11.36 6.52 13.96
CA THR A 171 -10.60 6.68 15.20
C THR A 171 -11.23 5.95 16.41
N ALA A 172 -12.48 5.52 16.31
CA ALA A 172 -13.14 4.71 17.33
C ALA A 172 -12.73 3.23 17.25
N ARG A 173 -12.14 2.77 16.14
CA ARG A 173 -11.69 1.38 15.98
C ARG A 173 -10.56 1.04 16.96
N PRO A 174 -10.59 -0.13 17.59
CA PRO A 174 -9.55 -0.54 18.56
C PRO A 174 -8.14 -0.55 17.97
N GLY A 175 -7.98 -1.00 16.73
CA GLY A 175 -6.67 -1.05 16.07
C GLY A 175 -6.11 0.34 15.78
N VAL A 176 -6.94 1.32 15.40
CA VAL A 176 -6.51 2.71 15.24
C VAL A 176 -6.04 3.29 16.57
N ARG A 177 -6.76 3.02 17.68
CA ARG A 177 -6.32 3.43 19.02
C ARG A 177 -5.00 2.77 19.40
N ARG A 178 -4.83 1.46 19.17
CA ARG A 178 -3.55 0.74 19.38
C ARG A 178 -2.41 1.37 18.60
N LEU A 179 -2.65 1.77 17.34
CA LEU A 179 -1.64 2.48 16.55
C LEU A 179 -1.25 3.80 17.19
N VAL A 180 -2.23 4.64 17.55
CA VAL A 180 -2.00 5.95 18.19
C VAL A 180 -1.22 5.80 19.50
N GLU A 181 -1.57 4.84 20.35
CA GLU A 181 -0.83 4.52 21.57
C GLU A 181 0.61 4.07 21.26
N ARG A 182 0.77 3.18 20.24
CA ARG A 182 2.07 2.61 19.88
C ARG A 182 3.05 3.64 19.36
N ILE A 183 2.59 4.64 18.59
CA ILE A 183 3.46 5.69 18.01
C ILE A 183 3.47 6.99 18.81
N GLY A 184 2.73 7.07 19.91
CA GLY A 184 2.70 8.22 20.81
C GLY A 184 1.85 9.40 20.32
N GLY A 185 0.92 9.18 19.38
CA GLY A 185 0.03 10.19 18.82
C GLY A 185 -0.58 9.76 17.50
N PRO A 186 -1.44 10.59 16.89
CA PRO A 186 -1.96 10.28 15.55
C PRO A 186 -0.82 10.31 14.51
N PRO A 187 -0.86 9.43 13.48
CA PRO A 187 0.12 9.48 12.40
C PRO A 187 0.11 10.87 11.72
N ALA A 188 1.29 11.37 11.39
CA ALA A 188 1.46 12.67 10.71
C ALA A 188 1.01 12.57 9.24
N MET A 189 -0.28 12.41 9.03
CA MET A 189 -0.88 12.34 7.69
C MET A 189 -0.73 13.68 6.96
N ARG A 190 -0.47 13.61 5.65
CA ARG A 190 -0.56 14.79 4.78
C ARG A 190 -2.00 15.30 4.70
N GLN A 191 -2.13 16.61 4.54
CA GLN A 191 -3.43 17.17 4.20
C GLN A 191 -3.89 16.65 2.83
N ALA A 192 -5.16 16.31 2.71
CA ALA A 192 -5.76 16.05 1.42
C ALA A 192 -5.57 17.30 0.52
N ASN A 193 -5.21 17.11 -0.74
CA ASN A 193 -4.92 18.19 -1.70
C ASN A 193 -3.68 19.05 -1.43
N ALA A 194 -2.74 18.62 -0.60
CA ALA A 194 -1.46 19.29 -0.52
C ALA A 194 -0.87 19.45 -1.94
N PRO A 195 -0.31 20.62 -2.29
CA PRO A 195 0.25 20.87 -3.63
C PRO A 195 1.20 19.77 -4.09
N GLU A 196 1.96 19.19 -3.15
CA GLU A 196 2.98 18.17 -3.37
C GLU A 196 2.39 16.79 -3.69
N THR A 197 1.08 16.57 -3.51
CA THR A 197 0.44 15.26 -3.73
C THR A 197 -0.83 15.32 -4.59
N ARG A 198 -1.32 16.53 -4.90
CA ARG A 198 -2.54 16.70 -5.72
C ARG A 198 -2.41 16.05 -7.10
N GLY A 199 -1.27 16.24 -7.77
CA GLY A 199 -1.00 15.66 -9.08
C GLY A 199 -1.01 14.13 -9.05
N LEU A 200 -0.50 13.55 -7.96
CA LEU A 200 -0.48 12.11 -7.74
C LEU A 200 -1.89 11.52 -7.61
N LEU A 201 -2.79 12.20 -6.90
CA LEU A 201 -4.16 11.72 -6.73
C LEU A 201 -4.93 11.71 -8.06
N ARG A 202 -4.74 12.74 -8.89
CA ARG A 202 -5.32 12.79 -10.24
C ARG A 202 -4.76 11.69 -11.15
N ASP A 203 -3.44 11.49 -11.13
CA ASP A 203 -2.78 10.42 -11.90
C ASP A 203 -3.31 9.06 -11.48
N HIS A 204 -3.43 8.81 -10.16
CA HIS A 204 -3.99 7.58 -9.62
C HIS A 204 -5.40 7.28 -10.15
N GLY A 205 -6.24 8.32 -10.29
CA GLY A 205 -7.61 8.20 -10.78
C GLY A 205 -7.73 7.68 -12.22
N SER A 206 -6.68 7.83 -13.03
CA SER A 206 -6.67 7.43 -14.44
C SER A 206 -6.00 6.09 -14.73
N GLN A 207 -5.49 5.41 -13.71
CA GLN A 207 -4.73 4.17 -13.88
C GLN A 207 -5.64 2.93 -14.02
N ASP A 208 -5.18 1.99 -14.83
CA ASP A 208 -5.74 0.64 -14.95
C ASP A 208 -4.61 -0.39 -14.85
N TRP A 209 -4.57 -1.13 -13.77
CA TRP A 209 -3.56 -2.15 -13.47
C TRP A 209 -4.09 -3.57 -13.61
N ARG A 210 -5.27 -3.76 -14.21
CA ARG A 210 -5.89 -5.09 -14.34
C ARG A 210 -5.02 -6.06 -15.13
N ASP A 211 -4.36 -5.58 -16.18
CA ASP A 211 -3.43 -6.37 -16.97
C ASP A 211 -2.18 -6.78 -16.18
N VAL A 212 -1.66 -5.89 -15.33
CA VAL A 212 -0.52 -6.18 -14.46
C VAL A 212 -0.89 -7.26 -13.45
N VAL A 213 -2.04 -7.14 -12.78
CA VAL A 213 -2.52 -8.15 -11.83
C VAL A 213 -2.76 -9.50 -12.53
N ALA A 214 -3.34 -9.49 -13.71
CA ALA A 214 -3.62 -10.72 -14.47
C ALA A 214 -2.36 -11.49 -14.88
N ARG A 215 -1.23 -10.79 -15.08
CA ARG A 215 0.06 -11.38 -15.50
C ARG A 215 1.10 -11.53 -14.38
N LEU A 216 0.71 -11.31 -13.11
CA LEU A 216 1.63 -11.53 -11.97
C LEU A 216 2.11 -12.99 -11.97
N ASP A 217 3.43 -13.16 -12.01
CA ASP A 217 4.14 -14.43 -12.08
C ASP A 217 4.70 -14.90 -10.74
N VAL A 218 4.49 -14.14 -9.68
CA VAL A 218 4.83 -14.48 -8.29
C VAL A 218 3.55 -14.70 -7.48
N PRO A 219 3.59 -15.47 -6.38
CA PRO A 219 2.48 -15.58 -5.45
C PRO A 219 1.99 -14.20 -5.00
N PHE A 220 0.67 -13.98 -5.00
CA PHE A 220 0.11 -12.74 -4.49
C PHE A 220 -1.20 -12.96 -3.72
N LEU A 221 -1.46 -12.06 -2.79
CA LEU A 221 -2.67 -12.02 -1.97
C LEU A 221 -3.32 -10.64 -2.08
N MET A 222 -4.57 -10.60 -2.51
CA MET A 222 -5.40 -9.39 -2.46
C MET A 222 -6.30 -9.43 -1.22
N VAL A 223 -6.05 -8.53 -0.29
CA VAL A 223 -6.86 -8.33 0.92
C VAL A 223 -7.83 -7.19 0.67
N ALA A 224 -9.13 -7.41 0.92
CA ALA A 224 -10.16 -6.39 0.79
C ALA A 224 -10.91 -6.23 2.11
N GLY A 225 -11.18 -4.99 2.52
CA GLY A 225 -12.12 -4.72 3.60
C GLY A 225 -13.55 -4.93 3.12
N GLN A 226 -14.35 -5.71 3.86
CA GLN A 226 -15.74 -5.99 3.50
C GLN A 226 -16.57 -4.71 3.38
N ASP A 227 -16.32 -3.76 4.27
CA ASP A 227 -17.05 -2.50 4.40
C ASP A 227 -16.23 -1.31 3.88
N SER A 228 -15.37 -1.54 2.86
CA SER A 228 -14.57 -0.46 2.28
C SER A 228 -15.45 0.72 1.85
N GLN A 229 -15.06 1.92 2.24
CA GLN A 229 -15.76 3.14 1.93
C GLN A 229 -15.52 3.62 0.49
N LEU A 230 -14.53 3.03 -0.19
CA LEU A 230 -14.06 3.52 -1.49
C LEU A 230 -14.56 2.69 -2.67
N TRP A 231 -14.62 1.37 -2.54
CA TRP A 231 -15.00 0.42 -3.59
C TRP A 231 -15.56 -0.88 -3.00
N PRO A 232 -16.31 -1.68 -3.77
CA PRO A 232 -16.83 -2.95 -3.29
C PRO A 232 -15.70 -3.97 -3.07
N CYS A 233 -15.75 -4.75 -1.99
CA CYS A 233 -14.74 -5.77 -1.67
C CYS A 233 -14.59 -6.86 -2.75
N THR A 234 -15.59 -7.00 -3.62
CA THR A 234 -15.58 -7.90 -4.78
C THR A 234 -14.49 -7.58 -5.81
N HIS A 235 -13.90 -6.36 -5.75
CA HIS A 235 -12.77 -5.99 -6.61
C HIS A 235 -11.62 -7.00 -6.53
N ALA A 236 -11.36 -7.54 -5.34
CA ALA A 236 -10.22 -8.45 -5.13
C ALA A 236 -10.43 -9.77 -5.91
N ALA A 237 -11.60 -10.38 -5.81
CA ALA A 237 -11.91 -11.60 -6.55
C ALA A 237 -11.96 -11.36 -8.06
N ALA A 238 -12.54 -10.23 -8.50
CA ALA A 238 -12.59 -9.85 -9.90
C ALA A 238 -11.19 -9.62 -10.50
N ALA A 239 -10.29 -8.97 -9.74
CA ALA A 239 -8.92 -8.70 -10.18
C ALA A 239 -8.05 -9.95 -10.22
N VAL A 240 -8.14 -10.84 -9.24
CA VAL A 240 -7.41 -12.12 -9.24
C VAL A 240 -7.86 -12.98 -10.40
N GLY A 241 -9.18 -13.00 -10.67
CA GLY A 241 -9.75 -13.75 -11.81
C GLY A 241 -9.28 -15.20 -11.84
N SER A 242 -8.64 -15.60 -12.94
CA SER A 242 -8.09 -16.93 -13.15
C SER A 242 -6.57 -17.04 -12.94
N ASN A 243 -5.90 -16.02 -12.42
CA ASN A 243 -4.47 -16.08 -12.19
C ASN A 243 -4.15 -17.11 -11.08
N PRO A 244 -3.42 -18.23 -11.40
CA PRO A 244 -3.19 -19.32 -10.47
C PRO A 244 -2.30 -18.94 -9.28
N ASN A 245 -1.56 -17.82 -9.37
CA ASN A 245 -0.69 -17.32 -8.31
C ASN A 245 -1.45 -16.44 -7.30
N GLY A 246 -2.72 -16.09 -7.60
CA GLY A 246 -3.50 -15.16 -6.82
C GLY A 246 -4.37 -15.82 -5.76
N ARG A 247 -4.45 -15.20 -4.59
CA ARG A 247 -5.39 -15.54 -3.52
C ARG A 247 -6.14 -14.28 -3.08
N VAL A 248 -7.31 -14.47 -2.51
CA VAL A 248 -8.17 -13.39 -2.01
C VAL A 248 -8.48 -13.62 -0.54
N LEU A 249 -8.47 -12.54 0.24
CA LEU A 249 -8.99 -12.49 1.59
C LEU A 249 -9.92 -11.28 1.72
N VAL A 250 -11.19 -11.53 2.03
CA VAL A 250 -12.11 -10.47 2.46
C VAL A 250 -12.11 -10.44 3.98
N VAL A 251 -11.84 -9.29 4.57
CA VAL A 251 -11.79 -9.10 6.02
C VAL A 251 -13.10 -8.48 6.48
N GLU A 252 -13.83 -9.22 7.31
CA GLU A 252 -15.09 -8.77 7.91
C GLU A 252 -14.84 -7.62 8.89
N ASP A 253 -15.87 -6.78 9.11
CA ASP A 253 -15.80 -5.61 10.00
C ASP A 253 -14.60 -4.68 9.72
N ALA A 254 -14.15 -4.60 8.48
CA ALA A 254 -13.02 -3.77 8.07
C ALA A 254 -13.39 -2.90 6.88
N GLY A 255 -13.05 -1.61 6.97
CA GLY A 255 -13.14 -0.64 5.90
C GLY A 255 -11.85 -0.50 5.09
N HIS A 256 -11.66 0.68 4.49
CA HIS A 256 -10.49 0.99 3.66
C HIS A 256 -9.17 0.89 4.43
N ALA A 257 -9.14 1.23 5.71
CA ALA A 257 -7.98 1.05 6.57
C ALA A 257 -7.92 -0.37 7.16
N THR A 258 -8.11 -1.39 6.34
CA THR A 258 -8.27 -2.80 6.73
C THR A 258 -7.20 -3.28 7.71
N ASN A 259 -5.94 -2.90 7.49
CA ASN A 259 -4.81 -3.24 8.36
C ASN A 259 -4.84 -2.54 9.73
N LEU A 260 -5.64 -1.49 9.86
CA LEU A 260 -5.87 -0.78 11.12
C LEU A 260 -7.21 -1.16 11.76
N ASP A 261 -8.23 -1.47 10.95
CA ASP A 261 -9.52 -1.88 11.47
C ASP A 261 -9.45 -3.28 12.10
N GLN A 262 -8.76 -4.22 11.42
CA GLN A 262 -8.57 -5.60 11.85
C GLN A 262 -7.08 -6.00 11.83
N PRO A 263 -6.21 -5.37 12.65
CA PRO A 263 -4.77 -5.56 12.57
C PRO A 263 -4.34 -7.00 12.82
N ASP A 264 -5.01 -7.71 13.73
CA ASP A 264 -4.62 -9.08 14.08
C ASP A 264 -4.96 -10.07 12.96
N VAL A 265 -6.08 -9.87 12.24
CA VAL A 265 -6.45 -10.67 11.07
C VAL A 265 -5.47 -10.43 9.92
N VAL A 266 -5.15 -9.17 9.63
CA VAL A 266 -4.19 -8.82 8.58
C VAL A 266 -2.79 -9.31 8.93
N ASN A 267 -2.34 -9.17 10.18
CA ASN A 267 -1.04 -9.68 10.62
C ASN A 267 -0.95 -11.20 10.46
N ALA A 268 -2.00 -11.94 10.84
CA ALA A 268 -2.06 -13.38 10.65
C ALA A 268 -1.97 -13.76 9.16
N ALA A 269 -2.68 -13.04 8.29
CA ALA A 269 -2.64 -13.26 6.84
C ALA A 269 -1.25 -12.97 6.24
N LEU A 270 -0.57 -11.90 6.68
CA LEU A 270 0.79 -11.58 6.25
C LEU A 270 1.78 -12.67 6.66
N LEU A 271 1.70 -13.13 7.93
CA LEU A 271 2.55 -14.19 8.46
C LEU A 271 2.29 -15.53 7.76
N ASP A 272 1.04 -15.84 7.47
CA ASP A 272 0.68 -17.03 6.71
C ASP A 272 1.22 -16.97 5.28
N PHE A 273 1.01 -15.85 4.60
CA PHE A 273 1.52 -15.64 3.25
C PHE A 273 3.05 -15.79 3.18
N THR A 274 3.79 -15.16 4.11
CA THR A 274 5.27 -15.24 4.12
C THR A 274 5.80 -16.66 4.36
N ARG A 275 5.04 -17.53 5.05
CA ARG A 275 5.40 -18.94 5.27
C ARG A 275 5.19 -19.82 4.03
N THR A 276 4.32 -19.41 3.12
CA THR A 276 4.02 -20.20 1.89
C THR A 276 5.00 -19.94 0.76
N LEU A 277 5.90 -18.99 0.91
CA LEU A 277 6.95 -18.64 -0.04
C LEU A 277 8.25 -19.37 0.31
#